data_c433dbe800709976487ade658967e71b
#
_entry.id   c433dbe800709976487ade658967e71b
#
_cell.length_a   1.000
_cell.length_b   1.000
_cell.length_c   1.000
_cell.angle_alpha   90.00
_cell.angle_beta   90.00
_cell.angle_gamma   90.00
#
_symmetry.space_group_name_H-M   'P 1'
#
loop_
_entity.id
_entity.type
_entity.pdbx_description
1 polymer ?
#
loop_
_entity_poly.entity_id
_entity_poly.type
_entity_poly.pdbx_seq_one_letter_code
_entity_poly.pdbx_strand_id
1 'polypeptide(L)'
;MGGGGGGAAETYPVPWKVRLPKDPPAKGLIVYWFPASADELKKSGLRMSRPLSLYASQCISMELADGQVPNAQKLLGEAKLPVAVIATPDGEPVTRIENTGGKLKVEALEKVLTTEVKSRESLLDEQMKTAKAKADAGEKEAAIKLFQSVLEQKCMFPGKAKNAAKELKKLGVNDVASIADGPEFDVPIFDTRKSASIERTMQRGLIAENGARYFVAERLYQRAHSMDPADPTPLRYLGELYRHHIGDWTRARSTFDAILNMPADPLSRAVALHGLGKITIHEGEFKKGLHLMEQSVAEYPLALAYRNLAVYWNSEGDLAQGNEYTQKALALDPKDPYNLVFAAVFMAASGHPDEALKIARANVNLLPASYNLAAIYAQNGQREKALAFLKRHFYQYERYQAVRSKEMMEARVDAVFDSLRKDSDFLALTRDADGRLMMPMKSMGSPTSNR
;
A
#
# COMPACT_ATOMS: atom_id res chain seq x y z
N MET A 1 4.02 -8.97 3.83
CA MET A 1 5.23 -8.15 3.98
C MET A 1 6.23 -8.90 4.86
N GLY A 2 7.04 -9.76 4.29
CA GLY A 2 8.09 -10.50 4.99
C GLY A 2 9.45 -9.96 4.61
N GLY A 3 9.90 -8.90 5.28
CA GLY A 3 11.28 -8.44 5.22
C GLY A 3 12.08 -9.10 6.31
N GLY A 4 12.82 -10.15 6.00
CA GLY A 4 13.84 -10.68 6.88
C GLY A 4 15.06 -9.76 6.86
N GLY A 5 15.30 -9.06 7.93
CA GLY A 5 16.50 -8.29 8.20
C GLY A 5 16.36 -7.68 9.59
N GLY A 6 17.28 -7.96 10.52
CA GLY A 6 17.23 -7.56 11.93
C GLY A 6 17.36 -6.04 12.19
N GLY A 7 16.55 -5.24 11.49
CA GLY A 7 16.32 -3.82 11.79
C GLY A 7 15.05 -3.66 12.61
N ALA A 8 14.91 -2.53 13.30
CA ALA A 8 13.70 -2.17 14.02
C ALA A 8 12.48 -2.33 13.12
N ALA A 9 11.42 -2.96 13.63
CA ALA A 9 10.22 -3.26 12.85
C ALA A 9 9.59 -1.97 12.27
N GLU A 10 9.58 -1.87 10.95
CA GLU A 10 9.16 -0.69 10.19
C GLU A 10 7.63 -0.67 10.08
N THR A 11 6.93 0.08 10.93
CA THR A 11 5.47 0.07 11.01
C THR A 11 4.79 1.23 10.27
N TYR A 12 5.48 2.34 10.06
CA TYR A 12 4.94 3.55 9.44
C TYR A 12 5.73 3.98 8.19
N PRO A 13 5.75 3.17 7.12
CA PRO A 13 6.37 3.59 5.87
C PRO A 13 5.64 4.81 5.31
N VAL A 14 6.39 5.85 4.99
CA VAL A 14 5.88 7.03 4.29
C VAL A 14 5.65 6.66 2.83
N PRO A 15 4.50 7.00 2.23
CA PRO A 15 4.14 6.56 0.88
C PRO A 15 4.83 7.40 -0.22
N TRP A 16 6.16 7.45 -0.17
CA TRP A 16 6.96 8.10 -1.19
C TRP A 16 6.79 7.41 -2.54
N LYS A 17 6.43 8.15 -3.58
CA LYS A 17 6.34 7.64 -4.95
C LYS A 17 6.90 8.63 -5.96
N VAL A 18 7.37 8.13 -7.08
CA VAL A 18 7.68 8.96 -8.25
C VAL A 18 6.35 9.29 -8.93
N ARG A 19 6.09 10.59 -9.17
CA ARG A 19 4.92 11.02 -9.93
C ARG A 19 5.06 10.63 -11.40
N LEU A 20 4.02 10.01 -11.93
CA LEU A 20 3.93 9.68 -13.35
C LEU A 20 3.13 10.76 -14.11
N PRO A 21 3.39 10.97 -15.42
CA PRO A 21 2.64 11.96 -16.22
C PRO A 21 1.12 11.78 -16.23
N LYS A 22 0.64 10.54 -16.02
CA LYS A 22 -0.79 10.19 -15.96
C LYS A 22 -1.40 10.32 -14.56
N ASP A 23 -0.60 10.59 -13.54
CA ASP A 23 -1.13 10.75 -12.18
C ASP A 23 -1.99 12.02 -12.11
N PRO A 24 -3.11 11.98 -11.38
CA PRO A 24 -3.96 13.15 -11.23
C PRO A 24 -3.19 14.29 -10.52
N PRO A 25 -3.54 15.55 -10.79
CA PRO A 25 -2.92 16.70 -10.11
C PRO A 25 -3.08 16.58 -8.59
N ALA A 26 -2.07 17.05 -7.86
CA ALA A 26 -2.13 17.09 -6.41
C ALA A 26 -3.28 18.01 -5.96
N LYS A 27 -4.01 17.60 -4.92
CA LYS A 27 -5.13 18.36 -4.36
C LYS A 27 -4.73 19.20 -3.14
N GLY A 28 -3.61 18.84 -2.52
CA GLY A 28 -3.05 19.54 -1.36
C GLY A 28 -1.58 19.84 -1.59
N LEU A 29 -0.85 20.13 -0.52
CA LEU A 29 0.59 20.35 -0.60
C LEU A 29 1.32 19.14 -1.19
N ILE A 30 2.48 19.42 -1.77
CA ILE A 30 3.42 18.39 -2.24
C ILE A 30 4.69 18.50 -1.41
N VAL A 31 5.16 17.38 -0.90
CA VAL A 31 6.49 17.26 -0.30
C VAL A 31 7.36 16.51 -1.29
N TYR A 32 8.26 17.23 -1.95
CA TYR A 32 9.28 16.61 -2.79
C TYR A 32 10.49 16.22 -1.93
N TRP A 33 10.97 15.01 -2.12
CA TRP A 33 12.25 14.57 -1.59
C TRP A 33 13.21 14.28 -2.74
N PHE A 34 14.31 15.03 -2.79
CA PHE A 34 15.42 14.85 -3.72
C PHE A 34 16.55 14.15 -2.99
N PRO A 35 16.69 12.82 -3.10
CA PRO A 35 17.78 12.09 -2.47
C PRO A 35 19.11 12.36 -3.16
N ALA A 36 20.22 12.30 -2.40
CA ALA A 36 21.55 12.46 -2.98
C ALA A 36 22.01 11.22 -3.75
N SER A 37 21.50 10.04 -3.40
CA SER A 37 21.83 8.76 -4.03
C SER A 37 20.80 7.68 -3.68
N ALA A 38 20.83 6.56 -4.42
CA ALA A 38 20.02 5.38 -4.07
C ALA A 38 20.37 4.80 -2.69
N ASP A 39 21.61 4.96 -2.24
CA ASP A 39 22.06 4.52 -0.91
C ASP A 39 21.52 5.41 0.19
N GLU A 40 21.48 6.72 -0.01
CA GLU A 40 20.85 7.67 0.92
C GLU A 40 19.35 7.40 1.01
N LEU A 41 18.68 7.24 -0.12
CA LEU A 41 17.26 6.88 -0.18
C LEU A 41 16.95 5.65 0.69
N LYS A 42 17.75 4.58 0.57
CA LYS A 42 17.54 3.33 1.32
C LYS A 42 17.78 3.47 2.83
N LYS A 43 18.67 4.35 3.25
CA LYS A 43 19.11 4.51 4.64
C LYS A 43 18.46 5.70 5.35
N SER A 44 17.71 6.52 4.63
CA SER A 44 17.11 7.74 5.17
C SER A 44 15.99 7.46 6.17
N GLY A 45 15.97 8.23 7.25
CA GLY A 45 14.86 8.24 8.21
C GLY A 45 13.54 8.76 7.63
N LEU A 46 13.57 9.47 6.48
CA LEU A 46 12.37 9.96 5.82
C LEU A 46 11.46 8.83 5.30
N ARG A 47 11.98 7.61 5.20
CA ARG A 47 11.19 6.45 4.79
C ARG A 47 10.14 6.03 5.82
N MET A 48 10.38 6.35 7.08
CA MET A 48 9.57 5.89 8.22
C MET A 48 9.22 7.05 9.12
N SER A 49 7.97 7.44 9.15
CA SER A 49 7.45 8.48 10.02
C SER A 49 5.93 8.36 10.13
N ARG A 50 5.43 8.22 11.35
CA ARG A 50 3.98 8.26 11.58
C ARG A 50 3.40 9.62 11.21
N PRO A 51 3.96 10.77 11.63
CA PRO A 51 3.45 12.08 11.23
C PRO A 51 3.37 12.26 9.71
N LEU A 52 4.42 11.92 8.96
CA LEU A 52 4.42 12.05 7.50
C LEU A 52 3.38 11.12 6.84
N SER A 53 3.21 9.89 7.33
CA SER A 53 2.17 8.98 6.85
C SER A 53 0.76 9.53 7.08
N LEU A 54 0.51 10.17 8.23
CA LEU A 54 -0.77 10.82 8.52
C LEU A 54 -1.00 12.05 7.63
N TYR A 55 0.03 12.86 7.39
CA TYR A 55 -0.07 13.97 6.43
C TYR A 55 -0.39 13.48 5.01
N ALA A 56 0.16 12.33 4.60
CA ALA A 56 -0.20 11.72 3.32
C ALA A 56 -1.68 11.32 3.26
N SER A 57 -2.30 10.97 4.40
CA SER A 57 -3.76 10.74 4.49
C SER A 57 -4.58 12.03 4.41
N GLN A 58 -3.97 13.18 4.64
CA GLN A 58 -4.57 14.52 4.49
C GLN A 58 -4.29 15.15 3.12
N CYS A 59 -4.18 14.37 2.07
CA CYS A 59 -3.92 14.83 0.70
C CYS A 59 -2.60 15.58 0.50
N ILE A 60 -1.63 15.39 1.35
CA ILE A 60 -0.27 15.88 1.13
C ILE A 60 0.48 14.80 0.35
N SER A 61 0.84 15.11 -0.89
CA SER A 61 1.57 14.17 -1.75
C SER A 61 3.02 14.03 -1.28
N MET A 62 3.49 12.78 -1.10
CA MET A 62 4.88 12.47 -0.79
C MET A 62 5.58 11.98 -2.05
N GLU A 63 6.40 12.82 -2.67
CA GLU A 63 6.99 12.57 -3.98
C GLU A 63 8.50 12.43 -3.94
N LEU A 64 8.98 11.30 -4.47
CA LEU A 64 10.40 11.14 -4.81
C LEU A 64 10.67 11.89 -6.09
N ALA A 65 11.68 12.76 -6.07
CA ALA A 65 12.02 13.64 -7.15
C ALA A 65 13.50 13.52 -7.53
N ASP A 66 13.80 13.78 -8.79
CA ASP A 66 15.13 13.94 -9.32
C ASP A 66 15.20 15.24 -10.14
N GLY A 67 16.31 15.47 -10.83
CA GLY A 67 16.48 16.66 -11.66
C GLY A 67 15.58 16.72 -12.90
N GLN A 68 14.77 15.70 -13.16
CA GLN A 68 13.87 15.62 -14.34
C GLN A 68 12.43 16.03 -14.02
N VAL A 69 12.06 16.20 -12.73
CA VAL A 69 10.71 16.67 -12.41
C VAL A 69 10.48 18.08 -12.97
N PRO A 70 9.24 18.41 -13.38
CA PRO A 70 8.90 19.75 -13.82
C PRO A 70 9.31 20.79 -12.76
N ASN A 71 9.94 21.87 -13.18
CA ASN A 71 10.43 22.93 -12.29
C ASN A 71 11.52 22.51 -11.29
N ALA A 72 12.23 21.39 -11.50
CA ALA A 72 13.27 20.91 -10.58
C ALA A 72 14.24 22.03 -10.14
N GLN A 73 14.73 22.86 -11.09
CA GLN A 73 15.62 23.96 -10.80
C GLN A 73 14.99 25.00 -9.85
N LYS A 74 13.71 25.31 -10.05
CA LYS A 74 12.96 26.23 -9.19
C LYS A 74 12.73 25.64 -7.80
N LEU A 75 12.44 24.34 -7.73
CA LEU A 75 12.25 23.62 -6.46
C LEU A 75 13.57 23.56 -5.69
N LEU A 76 14.66 23.18 -6.33
CA LEU A 76 15.98 23.03 -5.71
C LEU A 76 16.59 24.37 -5.32
N GLY A 77 16.53 25.38 -6.21
CA GLY A 77 17.30 26.61 -6.07
C GLY A 77 18.80 26.28 -6.00
N GLU A 78 19.50 26.78 -4.98
CA GLU A 78 20.93 26.52 -4.72
C GLU A 78 21.17 25.42 -3.67
N ALA A 79 20.10 24.74 -3.20
CA ALA A 79 20.18 23.73 -2.15
C ALA A 79 20.99 22.51 -2.59
N LYS A 80 21.85 22.01 -1.69
CA LYS A 80 22.61 20.78 -1.90
C LYS A 80 21.80 19.54 -1.55
N LEU A 81 21.95 18.48 -2.33
CA LEU A 81 21.28 17.20 -2.06
C LEU A 81 21.88 16.49 -0.82
N PRO A 82 21.08 15.72 -0.08
CA PRO A 82 19.63 15.57 -0.19
C PRO A 82 18.88 16.81 0.31
N VAL A 83 17.72 17.11 -0.28
CA VAL A 83 16.85 18.22 0.14
C VAL A 83 15.38 17.79 0.07
N ALA A 84 14.56 18.30 0.99
CA ALA A 84 13.11 18.19 0.88
C ALA A 84 12.51 19.57 0.63
N VAL A 85 11.46 19.62 -0.21
CA VAL A 85 10.79 20.87 -0.60
C VAL A 85 9.30 20.72 -0.40
N ILE A 86 8.71 21.59 0.40
CA ILE A 86 7.26 21.71 0.48
C ILE A 86 6.83 22.69 -0.62
N ALA A 87 5.86 22.28 -1.43
CA ALA A 87 5.37 23.06 -2.55
C ALA A 87 3.83 23.08 -2.56
N THR A 88 3.27 24.07 -3.28
CA THR A 88 1.84 24.14 -3.61
C THR A 88 1.45 23.05 -4.61
N PRO A 89 0.15 22.80 -4.85
CA PRO A 89 -0.31 21.83 -5.86
C PRO A 89 0.20 22.10 -7.27
N ASP A 90 0.47 23.36 -7.60
CA ASP A 90 1.01 23.81 -8.90
C ASP A 90 2.55 23.74 -8.97
N GLY A 91 3.20 23.23 -7.91
CA GLY A 91 4.64 23.04 -7.87
C GLY A 91 5.44 24.30 -7.50
N GLU A 92 4.80 25.34 -6.92
CA GLU A 92 5.53 26.49 -6.41
C GLU A 92 6.16 26.17 -5.05
N PRO A 93 7.48 26.38 -4.87
CA PRO A 93 8.14 26.10 -3.61
C PRO A 93 7.69 27.04 -2.50
N VAL A 94 7.24 26.46 -1.38
CA VAL A 94 6.86 27.17 -0.15
C VAL A 94 8.06 27.24 0.79
N THR A 95 8.68 26.09 1.06
CA THR A 95 9.82 26.01 2.00
C THR A 95 10.75 24.89 1.60
N ARG A 96 12.05 25.10 1.75
CA ARG A 96 13.08 24.08 1.57
C ARG A 96 13.62 23.64 2.93
N ILE A 97 13.84 22.36 3.08
CA ILE A 97 14.46 21.74 4.23
C ILE A 97 15.81 21.19 3.77
N GLU A 98 16.87 21.90 4.10
CA GLU A 98 18.21 21.55 3.70
C GLU A 98 18.81 20.47 4.61
N ASN A 99 19.75 19.71 4.05
CA ASN A 99 20.47 18.70 4.80
C ASN A 99 21.46 19.34 5.79
N THR A 100 21.75 18.59 6.84
CA THR A 100 22.83 18.92 7.80
C THR A 100 23.87 17.81 7.75
N GLY A 101 25.08 18.14 7.27
CA GLY A 101 26.14 17.14 7.12
C GLY A 101 25.79 16.01 6.15
N GLY A 102 25.09 16.32 5.05
CA GLY A 102 24.69 15.36 4.03
C GLY A 102 23.50 14.46 4.39
N LYS A 103 22.76 14.79 5.47
CA LYS A 103 21.59 14.01 5.90
C LYS A 103 20.38 14.91 6.13
N LEU A 104 19.22 14.50 5.65
CA LEU A 104 17.95 15.08 6.04
C LEU A 104 17.47 14.45 7.37
N LYS A 105 17.08 15.31 8.31
CA LYS A 105 16.47 14.87 9.57
C LYS A 105 14.95 14.83 9.40
N VAL A 106 14.35 13.70 9.71
CA VAL A 106 12.89 13.52 9.61
C VAL A 106 12.15 14.52 10.50
N GLU A 107 12.66 14.75 11.71
CA GLU A 107 12.05 15.69 12.66
C GLU A 107 12.05 17.14 12.15
N ALA A 108 13.05 17.52 11.33
CA ALA A 108 13.08 18.84 10.70
C ALA A 108 11.95 18.99 9.68
N LEU A 109 11.75 17.99 8.82
CA LEU A 109 10.65 17.97 7.86
C LEU A 109 9.29 17.94 8.55
N GLU A 110 9.10 17.07 9.53
CA GLU A 110 7.87 16.99 10.34
C GLU A 110 7.50 18.32 10.97
N LYS A 111 8.48 19.00 11.61
CA LYS A 111 8.28 20.30 12.25
C LYS A 111 7.87 21.37 11.24
N VAL A 112 8.57 21.47 10.13
CA VAL A 112 8.29 22.49 9.11
C VAL A 112 6.93 22.25 8.47
N LEU A 113 6.62 21.00 8.12
CA LEU A 113 5.31 20.64 7.55
C LEU A 113 4.17 20.90 8.53
N THR A 114 4.36 20.56 9.81
CA THR A 114 3.37 20.86 10.86
C THR A 114 3.12 22.35 10.98
N THR A 115 4.17 23.18 10.94
CA THR A 115 4.05 24.62 10.99
C THR A 115 3.27 25.17 9.79
N GLU A 116 3.57 24.69 8.59
CA GLU A 116 2.89 25.10 7.36
C GLU A 116 1.41 24.72 7.37
N VAL A 117 1.08 23.49 7.76
CA VAL A 117 -0.33 23.04 7.86
C VAL A 117 -1.11 23.86 8.88
N LYS A 118 -0.54 24.11 10.06
CA LYS A 118 -1.17 24.97 11.09
C LYS A 118 -1.38 26.40 10.63
N SER A 119 -0.42 26.98 9.91
CA SER A 119 -0.55 28.33 9.34
C SER A 119 -1.72 28.39 8.36
N ARG A 120 -1.86 27.40 7.47
CA ARG A 120 -2.99 27.30 6.53
C ARG A 120 -4.32 27.11 7.26
N GLU A 121 -4.36 26.27 8.29
CA GLU A 121 -5.56 26.08 9.09
C GLU A 121 -6.02 27.38 9.75
N SER A 122 -5.09 28.17 10.32
CA SER A 122 -5.40 29.48 10.91
C SER A 122 -5.93 30.48 9.89
N LEU A 123 -5.39 30.49 8.67
CA LEU A 123 -5.91 31.33 7.59
C LEU A 123 -7.34 30.95 7.20
N LEU A 124 -7.67 29.66 7.18
CA LEU A 124 -9.04 29.20 6.93
C LEU A 124 -10.00 29.62 8.05
N ASP A 125 -9.56 29.61 9.31
CA ASP A 125 -10.37 30.11 10.44
C ASP A 125 -10.66 31.59 10.31
N GLU A 126 -9.68 32.39 9.91
CA GLU A 126 -9.88 33.82 9.63
C GLU A 126 -10.82 34.05 8.44
N GLN A 127 -10.67 33.27 7.36
CA GLN A 127 -11.58 33.32 6.22
C GLN A 127 -13.02 32.97 6.63
N MET A 128 -13.20 31.90 7.42
CA MET A 128 -14.51 31.49 7.95
C MET A 128 -15.15 32.60 8.80
N LYS A 129 -14.37 33.27 9.67
CA LYS A 129 -14.81 34.38 10.49
C LYS A 129 -15.24 35.57 9.62
N THR A 130 -14.41 35.94 8.65
CA THR A 130 -14.70 37.03 7.71
C THR A 130 -15.95 36.75 6.87
N ALA A 131 -16.10 35.49 6.38
CA ALA A 131 -17.27 35.08 5.61
C ALA A 131 -18.57 35.20 6.43
N LYS A 132 -18.54 34.80 7.71
CA LYS A 132 -19.70 34.97 8.61
C LYS A 132 -20.04 36.44 8.83
N ALA A 133 -19.06 37.30 9.13
CA ALA A 133 -19.27 38.70 9.31
C ALA A 133 -19.89 39.37 8.06
N LYS A 134 -19.44 38.97 6.86
CA LYS A 134 -20.04 39.44 5.60
C LYS A 134 -21.47 38.97 5.40
N ALA A 135 -21.76 37.70 5.74
CA ALA A 135 -23.13 37.17 5.69
C ALA A 135 -24.07 37.97 6.62
N ASP A 136 -23.62 38.23 7.85
CA ASP A 136 -24.37 39.00 8.85
C ASP A 136 -24.59 40.45 8.42
N ALA A 137 -23.65 41.06 7.68
CA ALA A 137 -23.75 42.38 7.10
C ALA A 137 -24.62 42.44 5.81
N GLY A 138 -25.17 41.33 5.35
CA GLY A 138 -25.97 41.25 4.13
C GLY A 138 -25.14 41.13 2.83
N GLU A 139 -23.82 41.10 2.89
CA GLU A 139 -22.91 40.92 1.76
C GLU A 139 -22.87 39.45 1.29
N LYS A 140 -24.03 38.92 0.90
CA LYS A 140 -24.25 37.48 0.66
C LYS A 140 -23.30 36.86 -0.39
N GLU A 141 -23.09 37.54 -1.52
CA GLU A 141 -22.24 37.05 -2.60
C GLU A 141 -20.76 36.95 -2.17
N ALA A 142 -20.28 37.94 -1.44
CA ALA A 142 -18.91 37.94 -0.91
C ALA A 142 -18.71 36.84 0.14
N ALA A 143 -19.71 36.63 1.00
CA ALA A 143 -19.69 35.53 1.97
C ALA A 143 -19.66 34.15 1.28
N ILE A 144 -20.49 33.95 0.24
CA ILE A 144 -20.53 32.71 -0.54
C ILE A 144 -19.18 32.42 -1.16
N LYS A 145 -18.51 33.39 -1.79
CA LYS A 145 -17.18 33.19 -2.38
C LYS A 145 -16.14 32.74 -1.36
N LEU A 146 -16.13 33.34 -0.16
CA LEU A 146 -15.21 32.96 0.89
C LEU A 146 -15.49 31.54 1.43
N PHE A 147 -16.76 31.18 1.66
CA PHE A 147 -17.10 29.81 2.07
C PHE A 147 -16.77 28.77 0.98
N GLN A 148 -16.96 29.11 -0.29
CA GLN A 148 -16.56 28.21 -1.40
C GLN A 148 -15.06 27.99 -1.43
N SER A 149 -14.23 29.01 -1.22
CA SER A 149 -12.79 28.87 -1.16
C SER A 149 -12.33 27.99 0.01
N VAL A 150 -13.01 28.06 1.16
CA VAL A 150 -12.77 27.11 2.27
C VAL A 150 -13.21 25.69 1.90
N LEU A 151 -14.34 25.53 1.21
CA LEU A 151 -14.85 24.24 0.75
C LEU A 151 -13.88 23.55 -0.23
N GLU A 152 -13.17 24.30 -1.06
CA GLU A 152 -12.14 23.77 -1.97
C GLU A 152 -11.01 23.06 -1.22
N GLN A 153 -10.74 23.46 0.03
CA GLN A 153 -9.71 22.85 0.89
C GLN A 153 -10.17 21.56 1.59
N LYS A 154 -11.29 20.98 1.17
CA LYS A 154 -11.91 19.80 1.80
C LYS A 154 -10.99 18.59 1.94
N CYS A 155 -9.99 18.47 1.08
CA CYS A 155 -9.06 17.36 1.08
C CYS A 155 -8.07 17.42 2.25
N MET A 156 -7.53 18.62 2.53
CA MET A 156 -6.59 18.82 3.64
C MET A 156 -7.31 19.13 4.97
N PHE A 157 -8.46 19.83 4.90
CA PHE A 157 -9.19 20.34 6.06
C PHE A 157 -10.68 19.99 5.99
N PRO A 158 -11.04 18.68 6.06
CA PRO A 158 -12.43 18.25 5.89
C PRO A 158 -13.40 18.87 6.90
N GLY A 159 -12.97 19.06 8.15
CA GLY A 159 -13.79 19.70 9.18
C GLY A 159 -14.13 21.16 8.89
N LYS A 160 -13.15 21.94 8.42
CA LYS A 160 -13.38 23.34 8.02
C LYS A 160 -14.31 23.39 6.80
N ALA A 161 -14.09 22.53 5.82
CA ALA A 161 -14.93 22.44 4.63
C ALA A 161 -16.37 22.02 4.97
N LYS A 162 -16.58 21.08 5.90
CA LYS A 162 -17.91 20.68 6.39
C LYS A 162 -18.64 21.86 7.06
N ASN A 163 -17.93 22.68 7.83
CA ASN A 163 -18.49 23.87 8.42
C ASN A 163 -18.85 24.92 7.36
N ALA A 164 -17.99 25.15 6.37
CA ALA A 164 -18.26 26.04 5.24
C ALA A 164 -19.50 25.58 4.44
N ALA A 165 -19.60 24.25 4.19
CA ALA A 165 -20.76 23.67 3.50
C ALA A 165 -22.09 23.91 4.23
N LYS A 166 -22.09 23.86 5.58
CA LYS A 166 -23.27 24.19 6.39
C LYS A 166 -23.67 25.65 6.24
N GLU A 167 -22.71 26.56 6.25
CA GLU A 167 -23.00 28.01 6.08
C GLU A 167 -23.47 28.33 4.66
N LEU A 168 -22.91 27.71 3.62
CA LEU A 168 -23.37 27.82 2.23
C LEU A 168 -24.83 27.41 2.09
N LYS A 169 -25.24 26.30 2.71
CA LYS A 169 -26.65 25.85 2.71
C LYS A 169 -27.59 26.90 3.36
N LYS A 170 -27.19 27.53 4.48
CA LYS A 170 -27.98 28.62 5.11
C LYS A 170 -28.15 29.81 4.19
N LEU A 171 -27.16 30.10 3.34
CA LEU A 171 -27.20 31.15 2.34
C LEU A 171 -27.97 30.76 1.06
N GLY A 172 -28.57 29.55 1.01
CA GLY A 172 -29.38 29.08 -0.10
C GLY A 172 -28.59 28.45 -1.24
N VAL A 173 -27.32 28.13 -1.04
CA VAL A 173 -26.52 27.36 -2.01
C VAL A 173 -26.80 25.87 -1.78
N ASN A 174 -27.61 25.24 -2.65
CA ASN A 174 -28.08 23.86 -2.48
C ASN A 174 -27.15 22.82 -3.12
N ASP A 175 -26.39 23.21 -4.14
CA ASP A 175 -25.43 22.32 -4.82
C ASP A 175 -24.06 22.41 -4.13
N VAL A 176 -23.99 21.89 -2.93
CA VAL A 176 -22.73 21.80 -2.17
C VAL A 176 -22.25 20.35 -2.22
N ALA A 177 -21.06 20.14 -2.78
CA ALA A 177 -20.46 18.83 -2.88
C ALA A 177 -20.44 18.11 -1.52
N SER A 178 -20.84 16.86 -1.53
CA SER A 178 -20.79 15.98 -0.36
C SER A 178 -19.34 15.85 0.15
N ILE A 179 -19.16 16.00 1.45
CA ILE A 179 -17.90 15.76 2.13
C ILE A 179 -18.05 14.44 2.87
N ALA A 180 -17.13 13.50 2.61
CA ALA A 180 -17.16 12.19 3.25
C ALA A 180 -17.15 12.35 4.79
N ASP A 181 -18.07 11.65 5.45
CA ASP A 181 -18.05 11.53 6.91
C ASP A 181 -16.96 10.51 7.29
N GLY A 182 -15.93 10.99 7.95
CA GLY A 182 -14.85 10.16 8.47
C GLY A 182 -14.30 10.78 9.75
N PRO A 183 -13.48 10.06 10.51
CA PRO A 183 -12.80 10.60 11.66
C PRO A 183 -11.91 11.76 11.21
N GLU A 184 -12.10 12.93 11.82
CA GLU A 184 -11.27 14.09 11.55
C GLU A 184 -9.88 13.89 12.13
N PHE A 185 -8.87 14.30 11.38
CA PHE A 185 -7.53 14.42 11.94
C PHE A 185 -7.56 15.57 12.93
N ASP A 186 -7.38 15.26 14.19
CA ASP A 186 -7.21 16.28 15.21
C ASP A 186 -5.75 16.77 15.21
N VAL A 187 -5.55 18.08 15.23
CA VAL A 187 -4.19 18.67 15.32
C VAL A 187 -3.36 18.11 16.47
N PRO A 188 -3.95 17.70 17.62
CA PRO A 188 -3.27 16.94 18.67
C PRO A 188 -2.72 15.57 18.27
N ILE A 189 -3.03 15.03 17.08
CA ILE A 189 -2.46 13.78 16.53
C ILE A 189 -0.94 13.76 16.61
N PHE A 190 -0.33 14.94 16.52
CA PHE A 190 1.12 15.13 16.58
C PHE A 190 1.66 15.32 18.02
N ASP A 191 0.85 15.05 19.05
CA ASP A 191 1.38 14.85 20.39
C ASP A 191 2.42 13.74 20.37
N THR A 192 3.68 14.11 20.61
CA THR A 192 4.82 13.20 20.51
C THR A 192 4.72 12.02 21.46
N ARG A 193 4.09 12.19 22.64
CA ARG A 193 3.91 11.11 23.62
C ARG A 193 2.87 10.09 23.16
N LYS A 194 1.75 10.59 22.64
CA LYS A 194 0.67 9.75 22.06
C LYS A 194 1.20 8.99 20.84
N SER A 195 1.88 9.68 19.91
CA SER A 195 2.50 9.10 18.75
C SER A 195 3.46 7.98 19.12
N ALA A 196 4.43 8.24 20.00
CA ALA A 196 5.38 7.24 20.44
C ALA A 196 4.72 6.02 21.13
N SER A 197 3.58 6.21 21.80
CA SER A 197 2.84 5.11 22.42
C SER A 197 2.16 4.22 21.36
N ILE A 198 1.57 4.84 20.32
CA ILE A 198 0.96 4.13 19.19
C ILE A 198 2.02 3.35 18.41
N GLU A 199 3.13 3.99 18.07
CA GLU A 199 4.25 3.37 17.34
C GLU A 199 4.82 2.15 18.08
N ARG A 200 5.06 2.27 19.39
CA ARG A 200 5.49 1.11 20.21
C ARG A 200 4.44 0.00 20.22
N THR A 201 3.15 0.33 20.24
CA THR A 201 2.07 -0.66 20.21
C THR A 201 2.05 -1.38 18.88
N MET A 202 2.20 -0.66 17.77
CA MET A 202 2.31 -1.21 16.41
C MET A 202 3.55 -2.10 16.26
N GLN A 203 4.72 -1.65 16.73
CA GLN A 203 5.96 -2.46 16.69
C GLN A 203 5.80 -3.79 17.45
N ARG A 204 5.20 -3.75 18.64
CA ARG A 204 4.90 -4.97 19.40
C ARG A 204 3.91 -5.88 18.66
N GLY A 205 2.93 -5.30 17.96
CA GLY A 205 2.01 -6.03 17.09
C GLY A 205 2.75 -6.76 15.99
N LEU A 206 3.63 -6.08 15.27
CA LEU A 206 4.42 -6.66 14.18
C LEU A 206 5.41 -7.75 14.67
N ILE A 207 6.03 -7.55 15.83
CA ILE A 207 6.87 -8.59 16.46
C ILE A 207 6.02 -9.82 16.83
N ALA A 208 4.79 -9.64 17.31
CA ALA A 208 3.89 -10.74 17.61
C ALA A 208 3.45 -11.47 16.33
N GLU A 209 3.12 -10.74 15.27
CA GLU A 209 2.75 -11.29 13.96
C GLU A 209 3.91 -12.10 13.35
N ASN A 210 5.11 -11.55 13.30
CA ASN A 210 6.31 -12.24 12.82
C ASN A 210 6.64 -13.50 13.64
N GLY A 211 6.27 -13.50 14.93
CA GLY A 211 6.37 -14.66 15.82
C GLY A 211 5.17 -15.63 15.72
N ALA A 212 4.28 -15.47 14.74
CA ALA A 212 3.06 -16.24 14.55
C ALA A 212 2.08 -16.21 15.77
N ARG A 213 2.17 -15.15 16.58
CA ARG A 213 1.25 -14.91 17.71
C ARG A 213 0.11 -14.00 17.25
N TYR A 214 -0.67 -14.47 16.28
CA TYR A 214 -1.64 -13.67 15.51
C TYR A 214 -2.72 -13.02 16.38
N PHE A 215 -3.27 -13.71 17.39
CA PHE A 215 -4.25 -13.11 18.31
C PHE A 215 -3.65 -12.06 19.26
N VAL A 216 -2.34 -12.10 19.51
CA VAL A 216 -1.65 -11.04 20.25
C VAL A 216 -1.46 -9.84 19.34
N ALA A 217 -1.06 -10.06 18.08
CA ALA A 217 -0.94 -9.02 17.08
C ALA A 217 -2.28 -8.30 16.85
N GLU A 218 -3.37 -9.06 16.67
CA GLU A 218 -4.73 -8.53 16.52
C GLU A 218 -5.08 -7.54 17.64
N ARG A 219 -4.94 -7.95 18.90
CA ARG A 219 -5.26 -7.08 20.05
C ARG A 219 -4.39 -5.82 20.10
N LEU A 220 -3.13 -5.92 19.70
CA LEU A 220 -2.22 -4.76 19.68
C LEU A 220 -2.57 -3.79 18.56
N TYR A 221 -2.93 -4.27 17.37
CA TYR A 221 -3.37 -3.42 16.27
C TYR A 221 -4.72 -2.77 16.57
N GLN A 222 -5.68 -3.51 17.14
CA GLN A 222 -6.96 -2.96 17.62
C GLN A 222 -6.74 -1.87 18.67
N ARG A 223 -5.82 -2.08 19.61
CA ARG A 223 -5.46 -1.06 20.61
C ARG A 223 -4.86 0.18 19.94
N ALA A 224 -3.95 0.02 18.99
CA ALA A 224 -3.36 1.15 18.27
C ALA A 224 -4.44 1.96 17.53
N HIS A 225 -5.38 1.29 16.85
CA HIS A 225 -6.52 1.93 16.21
C HIS A 225 -7.43 2.66 17.20
N SER A 226 -7.71 2.07 18.36
CA SER A 226 -8.53 2.74 19.39
C SER A 226 -7.87 3.98 19.99
N MET A 227 -6.54 4.05 19.98
CA MET A 227 -5.79 5.24 20.43
C MET A 227 -5.88 6.39 19.42
N ASP A 228 -5.96 6.08 18.13
CA ASP A 228 -6.13 7.06 17.06
C ASP A 228 -6.97 6.46 15.91
N PRO A 229 -8.30 6.65 15.94
CA PRO A 229 -9.19 6.13 14.90
C PRO A 229 -8.99 6.76 13.52
N ALA A 230 -8.33 7.91 13.44
CA ALA A 230 -8.03 8.56 12.16
C ALA A 230 -6.78 7.98 11.46
N ASP A 231 -5.98 7.18 12.18
CA ASP A 231 -4.81 6.51 11.62
C ASP A 231 -5.21 5.24 10.85
N PRO A 232 -5.06 5.16 9.52
CA PRO A 232 -5.42 3.98 8.74
C PRO A 232 -4.42 2.83 8.90
N THR A 233 -3.22 3.10 9.41
CA THR A 233 -2.12 2.10 9.48
C THR A 233 -2.49 0.88 10.32
N PRO A 234 -3.06 0.99 11.53
CA PRO A 234 -3.48 -0.19 12.29
C PRO A 234 -4.51 -1.05 11.56
N LEU A 235 -5.47 -0.42 10.82
CA LEU A 235 -6.46 -1.15 10.02
C LEU A 235 -5.80 -1.88 8.86
N ARG A 236 -4.79 -1.28 8.22
CA ARG A 236 -4.01 -1.94 7.16
C ARG A 236 -3.39 -3.25 7.64
N TYR A 237 -2.75 -3.25 8.81
CA TYR A 237 -2.19 -4.46 9.41
C TYR A 237 -3.26 -5.46 9.83
N LEU A 238 -4.37 -5.00 10.41
CA LEU A 238 -5.50 -5.86 10.78
C LEU A 238 -6.13 -6.56 9.56
N GLY A 239 -6.37 -5.82 8.48
CA GLY A 239 -6.93 -6.37 7.25
C GLY A 239 -6.07 -7.49 6.67
N GLU A 240 -4.75 -7.27 6.58
CA GLU A 240 -3.81 -8.30 6.11
C GLU A 240 -3.70 -9.48 7.09
N LEU A 241 -3.70 -9.23 8.40
CA LEU A 241 -3.69 -10.27 9.42
C LEU A 241 -4.93 -11.18 9.30
N TYR A 242 -6.12 -10.60 9.18
CA TYR A 242 -7.36 -11.35 8.99
C TYR A 242 -7.36 -12.13 7.69
N ARG A 243 -6.93 -11.49 6.59
CA ARG A 243 -6.93 -12.11 5.28
C ARG A 243 -5.93 -13.25 5.17
N HIS A 244 -4.69 -13.01 5.58
CA HIS A 244 -3.56 -13.88 5.27
C HIS A 244 -3.26 -14.89 6.38
N HIS A 245 -3.34 -14.50 7.64
CA HIS A 245 -2.92 -15.36 8.74
C HIS A 245 -4.08 -15.99 9.52
N ILE A 246 -5.22 -15.30 9.65
CA ILE A 246 -6.39 -15.81 10.37
C ILE A 246 -7.38 -16.49 9.41
N GLY A 247 -7.43 -16.06 8.16
CA GLY A 247 -8.37 -16.58 7.16
C GLY A 247 -9.81 -16.12 7.38
N ASP A 248 -10.02 -15.06 8.17
CA ASP A 248 -11.33 -14.44 8.37
C ASP A 248 -11.57 -13.34 7.33
N TRP A 249 -12.04 -13.74 6.16
CA TRP A 249 -12.24 -12.84 5.05
C TRP A 249 -13.39 -11.86 5.25
N THR A 250 -14.36 -12.18 6.09
CA THR A 250 -15.45 -11.27 6.44
C THR A 250 -14.92 -10.07 7.21
N ARG A 251 -14.12 -10.30 8.27
CA ARG A 251 -13.47 -9.23 9.00
C ARG A 251 -12.42 -8.50 8.15
N ALA A 252 -11.67 -9.21 7.31
CA ALA A 252 -10.71 -8.58 6.40
C ALA A 252 -11.41 -7.59 5.47
N ARG A 253 -12.51 -8.01 4.81
CA ARG A 253 -13.30 -7.16 3.91
C ARG A 253 -13.79 -5.91 4.62
N SER A 254 -14.48 -6.06 5.76
CA SER A 254 -14.99 -4.90 6.51
C SER A 254 -13.88 -3.93 6.96
N THR A 255 -12.70 -4.46 7.28
CA THR A 255 -11.54 -3.65 7.67
C THR A 255 -10.95 -2.88 6.47
N PHE A 256 -10.84 -3.51 5.30
CA PHE A 256 -10.38 -2.84 4.08
C PHE A 256 -11.40 -1.79 3.59
N ASP A 257 -12.70 -2.10 3.66
CA ASP A 257 -13.76 -1.14 3.33
C ASP A 257 -13.71 0.09 4.26
N ALA A 258 -13.41 -0.10 5.56
CA ALA A 258 -13.22 1.02 6.48
C ALA A 258 -12.06 1.93 6.05
N ILE A 259 -10.93 1.38 5.58
CA ILE A 259 -9.81 2.18 5.05
C ILE A 259 -10.25 2.99 3.82
N LEU A 260 -11.02 2.40 2.91
CA LEU A 260 -11.46 3.08 1.69
C LEU A 260 -12.50 4.19 1.95
N ASN A 261 -13.23 4.09 3.08
CA ASN A 261 -14.26 5.04 3.49
C ASN A 261 -13.75 6.14 4.44
N MET A 262 -12.45 6.16 4.78
CA MET A 262 -11.84 7.21 5.59
C MET A 262 -10.74 7.93 4.81
N PRO A 263 -10.29 9.12 5.26
CA PRO A 263 -9.04 9.71 4.79
C PRO A 263 -7.89 8.75 5.05
N ALA A 264 -7.25 8.27 3.99
CA ALA A 264 -6.17 7.31 4.08
C ALA A 264 -5.07 7.61 3.06
N ASP A 265 -3.83 7.36 3.45
CA ASP A 265 -2.68 7.52 2.58
C ASP A 265 -2.72 6.54 1.39
N PRO A 266 -2.03 6.86 0.27
CA PRO A 266 -2.08 6.04 -0.94
C PRO A 266 -1.63 4.58 -0.71
N LEU A 267 -0.67 4.33 0.18
CA LEU A 267 -0.22 2.97 0.48
C LEU A 267 -1.31 2.17 1.23
N SER A 268 -1.97 2.77 2.21
CA SER A 268 -3.06 2.11 2.94
C SER A 268 -4.24 1.80 2.02
N ARG A 269 -4.60 2.72 1.12
CA ARG A 269 -5.63 2.49 0.09
C ARG A 269 -5.24 1.39 -0.87
N ALA A 270 -3.99 1.39 -1.35
CA ALA A 270 -3.48 0.35 -2.24
C ALA A 270 -3.52 -1.03 -1.59
N VAL A 271 -3.10 -1.16 -0.32
CA VAL A 271 -3.17 -2.44 0.41
C VAL A 271 -4.63 -2.89 0.59
N ALA A 272 -5.54 -1.98 0.90
CA ALA A 272 -6.96 -2.32 1.04
C ALA A 272 -7.55 -2.84 -0.29
N LEU A 273 -7.30 -2.13 -1.40
CA LEU A 273 -7.75 -2.54 -2.74
C LEU A 273 -7.14 -3.89 -3.16
N HIS A 274 -5.85 -4.09 -2.90
CA HIS A 274 -5.18 -5.37 -3.15
C HIS A 274 -5.80 -6.51 -2.32
N GLY A 275 -6.03 -6.28 -1.02
CA GLY A 275 -6.63 -7.27 -0.13
C GLY A 275 -8.05 -7.65 -0.55
N LEU A 276 -8.89 -6.66 -0.90
CA LEU A 276 -10.22 -6.86 -1.46
C LEU A 276 -10.17 -7.61 -2.78
N GLY A 277 -9.22 -7.25 -3.66
CA GLY A 277 -8.99 -7.93 -4.93
C GLY A 277 -8.68 -9.42 -4.75
N LYS A 278 -7.77 -9.76 -3.83
CA LYS A 278 -7.46 -11.15 -3.48
C LYS A 278 -8.69 -11.91 -3.00
N ILE A 279 -9.44 -11.35 -2.05
CA ILE A 279 -10.66 -11.98 -1.52
C ILE A 279 -11.67 -12.20 -2.64
N THR A 280 -11.90 -11.20 -3.48
CA THR A 280 -12.88 -11.24 -4.58
C THR A 280 -12.51 -12.31 -5.62
N ILE A 281 -11.22 -12.47 -5.95
CA ILE A 281 -10.73 -13.54 -6.84
C ILE A 281 -11.01 -14.92 -6.21
N HIS A 282 -10.69 -15.10 -4.93
CA HIS A 282 -10.92 -16.38 -4.24
C HIS A 282 -12.40 -16.72 -4.05
N GLU A 283 -13.29 -15.73 -4.12
CA GLU A 283 -14.75 -15.92 -4.14
C GLU A 283 -15.30 -16.23 -5.53
N GLY A 284 -14.44 -16.24 -6.55
CA GLY A 284 -14.80 -16.58 -7.92
C GLY A 284 -15.10 -15.39 -8.85
N GLU A 285 -15.05 -14.17 -8.35
CA GLU A 285 -15.28 -12.95 -9.15
C GLU A 285 -13.96 -12.42 -9.74
N PHE A 286 -13.30 -13.23 -10.57
CA PHE A 286 -11.93 -12.99 -11.06
C PHE A 286 -11.73 -11.60 -11.67
N LYS A 287 -12.54 -11.21 -12.66
CA LYS A 287 -12.37 -9.93 -13.37
C LYS A 287 -12.53 -8.73 -12.45
N LYS A 288 -13.46 -8.80 -11.51
CA LYS A 288 -13.68 -7.75 -10.53
C LYS A 288 -12.49 -7.63 -9.57
N GLY A 289 -11.97 -8.75 -9.09
CA GLY A 289 -10.79 -8.76 -8.25
C GLY A 289 -9.54 -8.28 -8.96
N LEU A 290 -9.35 -8.64 -10.23
CA LEU A 290 -8.27 -8.13 -11.07
C LEU A 290 -8.33 -6.60 -11.20
N HIS A 291 -9.51 -6.05 -11.48
CA HIS A 291 -9.72 -4.60 -11.54
C HIS A 291 -9.39 -3.89 -10.22
N LEU A 292 -9.76 -4.47 -9.07
CA LEU A 292 -9.36 -3.92 -7.76
C LEU A 292 -7.84 -3.90 -7.56
N MET A 293 -7.12 -4.90 -8.06
CA MET A 293 -5.65 -4.91 -8.00
C MET A 293 -5.02 -3.88 -8.94
N GLU A 294 -5.62 -3.63 -10.10
CA GLU A 294 -5.19 -2.55 -11.00
C GLU A 294 -5.41 -1.18 -10.37
N GLN A 295 -6.53 -0.96 -9.68
CA GLN A 295 -6.75 0.23 -8.88
C GLN A 295 -5.72 0.36 -7.75
N SER A 296 -5.34 -0.75 -7.10
CA SER A 296 -4.30 -0.74 -6.07
C SER A 296 -2.99 -0.16 -6.57
N VAL A 297 -2.48 -0.64 -7.70
CA VAL A 297 -1.22 -0.14 -8.25
C VAL A 297 -1.31 1.25 -8.87
N ALA A 298 -2.51 1.72 -9.19
CA ALA A 298 -2.76 3.11 -9.59
C ALA A 298 -2.70 4.08 -8.39
N GLU A 299 -3.16 3.64 -7.21
CA GLU A 299 -3.03 4.44 -5.97
C GLU A 299 -1.56 4.52 -5.51
N TYR A 300 -0.89 3.35 -5.43
CA TYR A 300 0.49 3.27 -4.99
C TYR A 300 1.21 2.08 -5.63
N PRO A 301 2.46 2.23 -6.10
CA PRO A 301 3.24 1.15 -6.72
C PRO A 301 3.63 0.10 -5.68
N LEU A 302 2.75 -0.87 -5.47
CA LEU A 302 2.91 -1.94 -4.49
C LEU A 302 3.48 -3.20 -5.16
N ALA A 303 4.72 -3.59 -4.81
CA ALA A 303 5.38 -4.75 -5.41
C ALA A 303 4.55 -6.04 -5.30
N LEU A 304 3.88 -6.25 -4.16
CA LEU A 304 2.99 -7.39 -3.96
C LEU A 304 1.81 -7.40 -4.95
N ALA A 305 1.21 -6.25 -5.21
CA ALA A 305 0.09 -6.15 -6.17
C ALA A 305 0.58 -6.37 -7.61
N TYR A 306 1.73 -5.81 -7.98
CA TYR A 306 2.33 -6.10 -9.29
C TYR A 306 2.62 -7.59 -9.49
N ARG A 307 3.17 -8.27 -8.48
CA ARG A 307 3.41 -9.72 -8.56
C ARG A 307 2.11 -10.50 -8.76
N ASN A 308 1.07 -10.18 -8.01
CA ASN A 308 -0.22 -10.86 -8.16
C ASN A 308 -0.87 -10.57 -9.53
N LEU A 309 -0.83 -9.33 -10.00
CA LEU A 309 -1.29 -8.98 -11.35
C LEU A 309 -0.53 -9.77 -12.42
N ALA A 310 0.80 -9.92 -12.27
CA ALA A 310 1.59 -10.72 -13.20
C ALA A 310 1.13 -12.18 -13.27
N VAL A 311 0.87 -12.81 -12.11
CA VAL A 311 0.34 -14.19 -12.06
C VAL A 311 -1.03 -14.27 -12.72
N TYR A 312 -1.95 -13.38 -12.36
CA TYR A 312 -3.32 -13.48 -12.84
C TYR A 312 -3.45 -13.20 -14.33
N TRP A 313 -2.71 -12.23 -14.89
CA TRP A 313 -2.68 -12.00 -16.33
C TRP A 313 -2.04 -13.17 -17.09
N ASN A 314 -1.00 -13.78 -16.50
CA ASN A 314 -0.41 -14.98 -17.07
C ASN A 314 -1.41 -16.17 -17.08
N SER A 315 -2.21 -16.32 -16.01
CA SER A 315 -3.24 -17.38 -15.97
C SER A 315 -4.40 -17.15 -16.95
N GLU A 316 -4.66 -15.89 -17.31
CA GLU A 316 -5.61 -15.54 -18.37
C GLU A 316 -5.02 -15.73 -19.80
N GLY A 317 -3.75 -16.09 -19.91
CA GLY A 317 -3.04 -16.28 -21.17
C GLY A 317 -2.45 -14.99 -21.76
N ASP A 318 -2.56 -13.86 -21.11
CA ASP A 318 -1.91 -12.61 -21.51
C ASP A 318 -0.49 -12.52 -20.94
N LEU A 319 0.44 -13.22 -21.59
CA LEU A 319 1.85 -13.26 -21.21
C LEU A 319 2.53 -11.89 -21.30
N ALA A 320 2.09 -11.04 -22.23
CA ALA A 320 2.66 -9.70 -22.42
C ALA A 320 2.36 -8.82 -21.19
N GLN A 321 1.11 -8.80 -20.75
CA GLN A 321 0.67 -8.07 -19.58
C GLN A 321 1.31 -8.65 -18.30
N GLY A 322 1.37 -9.98 -18.17
CA GLY A 322 2.07 -10.65 -17.07
C GLY A 322 3.54 -10.26 -16.96
N ASN A 323 4.24 -10.20 -18.10
CA ASN A 323 5.64 -9.75 -18.13
C ASN A 323 5.78 -8.26 -17.78
N GLU A 324 4.90 -7.39 -18.28
CA GLU A 324 4.91 -5.95 -17.95
C GLU A 324 4.84 -5.74 -16.44
N TYR A 325 3.90 -6.38 -15.76
CA TYR A 325 3.79 -6.28 -14.30
C TYR A 325 4.97 -6.89 -13.55
N THR A 326 5.57 -7.96 -14.08
CA THR A 326 6.81 -8.54 -13.55
C THR A 326 7.94 -7.52 -13.59
N GLN A 327 8.12 -6.81 -14.72
CA GLN A 327 9.14 -5.77 -14.86
C GLN A 327 8.88 -4.58 -13.93
N LYS A 328 7.62 -4.19 -13.74
CA LYS A 328 7.25 -3.15 -12.76
C LYS A 328 7.60 -3.55 -11.33
N ALA A 329 7.36 -4.81 -10.94
CA ALA A 329 7.75 -5.32 -9.63
C ALA A 329 9.28 -5.30 -9.43
N LEU A 330 10.04 -5.71 -10.45
CA LEU A 330 11.51 -5.68 -10.43
C LEU A 330 12.05 -4.26 -10.37
N ALA A 331 11.44 -3.30 -11.09
CA ALA A 331 11.88 -1.91 -11.12
C ALA A 331 11.77 -1.23 -9.75
N LEU A 332 10.85 -1.64 -8.90
CA LEU A 332 10.71 -1.11 -7.54
C LEU A 332 11.89 -1.49 -6.64
N ASP A 333 12.37 -2.72 -6.72
CA ASP A 333 13.61 -3.17 -6.12
C ASP A 333 14.20 -4.34 -6.91
N PRO A 334 15.14 -4.05 -7.83
CA PRO A 334 15.76 -5.06 -8.70
C PRO A 334 16.70 -6.02 -7.96
N LYS A 335 17.01 -5.75 -6.69
CA LYS A 335 17.85 -6.60 -5.85
C LYS A 335 17.07 -7.35 -4.79
N ASP A 336 15.76 -7.11 -4.68
CA ASP A 336 14.91 -7.84 -3.74
C ASP A 336 14.85 -9.33 -4.12
N PRO A 337 15.31 -10.25 -3.23
CA PRO A 337 15.38 -11.67 -3.56
C PRO A 337 14.01 -12.27 -3.89
N TYR A 338 12.94 -11.76 -3.29
CA TYR A 338 11.58 -12.24 -3.53
C TYR A 338 11.09 -11.82 -4.92
N ASN A 339 11.33 -10.56 -5.33
CA ASN A 339 11.02 -10.10 -6.68
C ASN A 339 11.78 -10.91 -7.74
N LEU A 340 13.07 -11.22 -7.48
CA LEU A 340 13.89 -12.03 -8.38
C LEU A 340 13.33 -13.46 -8.51
N VAL A 341 13.02 -14.13 -7.40
CA VAL A 341 12.45 -15.49 -7.43
C VAL A 341 11.09 -15.48 -8.11
N PHE A 342 10.30 -14.45 -7.88
CA PHE A 342 9.00 -14.32 -8.52
C PHE A 342 9.12 -14.16 -10.04
N ALA A 343 10.02 -13.30 -10.51
CA ALA A 343 10.31 -13.16 -11.94
C ALA A 343 10.83 -14.47 -12.56
N ALA A 344 11.61 -15.24 -11.81
CA ALA A 344 12.15 -16.51 -12.28
C ALA A 344 11.07 -17.59 -12.56
N VAL A 345 9.89 -17.50 -11.93
CA VAL A 345 8.75 -18.36 -12.29
C VAL A 345 8.33 -18.14 -13.74
N PHE A 346 8.27 -16.87 -14.18
CA PHE A 346 7.94 -16.50 -15.58
C PHE A 346 9.06 -16.86 -16.55
N MET A 347 10.33 -16.68 -16.13
CA MET A 347 11.49 -17.09 -16.93
C MET A 347 11.44 -18.59 -17.22
N ALA A 348 11.11 -19.42 -16.22
CA ALA A 348 10.96 -20.86 -16.39
C ALA A 348 9.87 -21.20 -17.41
N ALA A 349 8.73 -20.50 -17.38
CA ALA A 349 7.62 -20.71 -18.31
C ALA A 349 7.92 -20.20 -19.73
N SER A 350 8.81 -19.19 -19.88
CA SER A 350 9.10 -18.50 -21.16
C SER A 350 10.37 -18.98 -21.87
N GLY A 351 10.88 -20.16 -21.53
CA GLY A 351 12.03 -20.76 -22.23
C GLY A 351 13.40 -20.35 -21.71
N HIS A 352 13.47 -19.78 -20.49
CA HIS A 352 14.73 -19.45 -19.79
C HIS A 352 14.95 -20.29 -18.53
N PRO A 353 14.90 -21.66 -18.62
CA PRO A 353 14.93 -22.54 -17.46
C PRO A 353 16.23 -22.46 -16.66
N ASP A 354 17.38 -22.34 -17.34
CA ASP A 354 18.69 -22.31 -16.68
C ASP A 354 18.88 -21.05 -15.83
N GLU A 355 18.43 -19.89 -16.32
CA GLU A 355 18.48 -18.63 -15.59
C GLU A 355 17.54 -18.67 -14.38
N ALA A 356 16.32 -19.16 -14.56
CA ALA A 356 15.36 -19.38 -13.47
C ALA A 356 15.94 -20.31 -12.38
N LEU A 357 16.57 -21.42 -12.75
CA LEU A 357 17.22 -22.34 -11.83
C LEU A 357 18.41 -21.69 -11.09
N LYS A 358 19.19 -20.84 -11.76
CA LYS A 358 20.28 -20.08 -11.13
C LYS A 358 19.75 -19.17 -10.03
N ILE A 359 18.69 -18.42 -10.31
CA ILE A 359 18.02 -17.55 -9.32
C ILE A 359 17.44 -18.39 -8.17
N ALA A 360 16.75 -19.49 -8.47
CA ALA A 360 16.20 -20.38 -7.45
C ALA A 360 17.26 -20.93 -6.51
N ARG A 361 18.40 -21.40 -7.04
CA ARG A 361 19.51 -21.93 -6.25
C ARG A 361 20.14 -20.89 -5.32
N ALA A 362 20.26 -19.65 -5.79
CA ALA A 362 20.78 -18.53 -4.99
C ALA A 362 19.86 -18.14 -3.83
N ASN A 363 18.57 -18.49 -3.89
CA ASN A 363 17.53 -18.04 -2.96
C ASN A 363 16.82 -19.19 -2.23
N VAL A 364 17.42 -20.37 -2.16
CA VAL A 364 16.81 -21.58 -1.54
C VAL A 364 16.40 -21.38 -0.07
N ASN A 365 17.08 -20.48 0.65
CA ASN A 365 16.82 -20.21 2.06
C ASN A 365 15.68 -19.19 2.28
N LEU A 366 15.15 -18.58 1.23
CA LEU A 366 14.07 -17.59 1.32
C LEU A 366 12.73 -18.29 1.60
N LEU A 367 12.38 -18.43 2.88
CA LEU A 367 11.18 -19.15 3.32
C LEU A 367 9.88 -18.59 2.71
N PRO A 368 9.64 -17.26 2.65
CA PRO A 368 8.42 -16.72 2.03
C PRO A 368 8.27 -17.03 0.54
N ALA A 369 9.37 -17.32 -0.17
CA ALA A 369 9.34 -17.65 -1.59
C ALA A 369 9.19 -19.16 -1.88
N SER A 370 8.92 -19.98 -0.86
CA SER A 370 8.89 -21.44 -1.00
C SER A 370 7.94 -21.93 -2.07
N TYR A 371 6.77 -21.33 -2.23
CA TYR A 371 5.81 -21.67 -3.29
C TYR A 371 6.39 -21.38 -4.68
N ASN A 372 6.97 -20.21 -4.87
CA ASN A 372 7.57 -19.81 -6.14
C ASN A 372 8.82 -20.66 -6.48
N LEU A 373 9.62 -21.01 -5.49
CA LEU A 373 10.74 -21.95 -5.67
C LEU A 373 10.23 -23.32 -6.12
N ALA A 374 9.15 -23.81 -5.50
CA ALA A 374 8.50 -25.05 -5.94
C ALA A 374 8.02 -24.97 -7.39
N ALA A 375 7.40 -23.85 -7.78
CA ALA A 375 6.94 -23.60 -9.15
C ALA A 375 8.08 -23.65 -10.16
N ILE A 376 9.21 -22.99 -9.88
CA ILE A 376 10.39 -23.01 -10.75
C ILE A 376 10.90 -24.45 -10.91
N TYR A 377 11.04 -25.20 -9.82
CA TYR A 377 11.51 -26.58 -9.89
C TYR A 377 10.53 -27.52 -10.60
N ALA A 378 9.22 -27.34 -10.42
CA ALA A 378 8.20 -28.14 -11.11
C ALA A 378 8.25 -27.94 -12.62
N GLN A 379 8.30 -26.68 -13.07
CA GLN A 379 8.41 -26.31 -14.49
C GLN A 379 9.71 -26.82 -15.15
N ASN A 380 10.75 -27.06 -14.34
CA ASN A 380 12.03 -27.63 -14.79
C ASN A 380 12.16 -29.13 -14.56
N GLY A 381 11.06 -29.84 -14.30
CA GLY A 381 11.05 -31.29 -14.13
C GLY A 381 11.75 -31.81 -12.87
N GLN A 382 12.13 -30.95 -11.93
CA GLN A 382 12.81 -31.34 -10.69
C GLN A 382 11.79 -31.66 -9.60
N ARG A 383 11.02 -32.75 -9.81
CA ARG A 383 9.89 -33.22 -9.00
C ARG A 383 10.16 -33.18 -7.49
N GLU A 384 11.25 -33.81 -7.05
CA GLU A 384 11.56 -33.97 -5.62
C GLU A 384 11.75 -32.61 -4.92
N LYS A 385 12.46 -31.69 -5.59
CA LYS A 385 12.65 -30.35 -5.05
C LYS A 385 11.33 -29.57 -5.03
N ALA A 386 10.52 -29.68 -6.07
CA ALA A 386 9.22 -29.02 -6.12
C ALA A 386 8.35 -29.46 -4.93
N LEU A 387 8.24 -30.77 -4.69
CA LEU A 387 7.49 -31.31 -3.55
C LEU A 387 8.08 -30.89 -2.19
N ALA A 388 9.42 -30.87 -2.06
CA ALA A 388 10.07 -30.43 -0.83
C ALA A 388 9.79 -28.95 -0.52
N PHE A 389 9.83 -28.07 -1.53
CA PHE A 389 9.53 -26.66 -1.35
C PHE A 389 8.04 -26.38 -1.12
N LEU A 390 7.11 -27.11 -1.74
CA LEU A 390 5.69 -27.07 -1.42
C LEU A 390 5.42 -27.51 0.02
N LYS A 391 6.04 -28.59 0.48
CA LYS A 391 5.94 -29.04 1.87
C LYS A 391 6.45 -27.97 2.84
N ARG A 392 7.59 -27.32 2.49
CA ARG A 392 8.14 -26.21 3.27
C ARG A 392 7.16 -25.03 3.32
N HIS A 393 6.51 -24.69 2.20
CA HIS A 393 5.52 -23.63 2.13
C HIS A 393 4.32 -23.94 3.03
N PHE A 394 3.69 -25.09 2.85
CA PHE A 394 2.47 -25.43 3.58
C PHE A 394 2.67 -25.68 5.08
N TYR A 395 3.83 -26.15 5.52
CA TYR A 395 4.03 -26.59 6.92
C TYR A 395 5.07 -25.80 7.71
N GLN A 396 5.87 -24.98 7.07
CA GLN A 396 6.86 -24.14 7.75
C GLN A 396 6.57 -22.64 7.58
N TYR A 397 6.12 -22.22 6.40
CA TYR A 397 5.74 -20.82 6.14
C TYR A 397 4.29 -20.57 6.54
N GLU A 398 3.34 -21.27 5.94
CA GLU A 398 1.92 -21.10 6.25
C GLU A 398 1.52 -21.99 7.44
N ARG A 399 1.45 -21.37 8.61
CA ARG A 399 1.18 -22.09 9.86
C ARG A 399 -0.29 -22.18 10.21
N TYR A 400 -1.13 -21.37 9.54
CA TYR A 400 -2.56 -21.34 9.84
C TYR A 400 -3.32 -22.29 8.92
N GLN A 401 -4.01 -23.26 9.51
CA GLN A 401 -4.66 -24.34 8.77
C GLN A 401 -5.66 -23.86 7.72
N ALA A 402 -6.51 -22.87 8.08
CA ALA A 402 -7.53 -22.37 7.15
C ALA A 402 -6.95 -21.74 5.89
N VAL A 403 -5.84 -20.99 6.01
CA VAL A 403 -5.12 -20.40 4.87
C VAL A 403 -4.39 -21.48 4.10
N ARG A 404 -3.68 -22.35 4.79
CA ARG A 404 -2.95 -23.49 4.19
C ARG A 404 -3.84 -24.38 3.33
N SER A 405 -5.05 -24.69 3.82
CA SER A 405 -6.00 -25.52 3.05
C SER A 405 -6.42 -24.84 1.74
N LYS A 406 -6.58 -23.51 1.73
CA LYS A 406 -6.89 -22.74 0.51
C LYS A 406 -5.71 -22.71 -0.47
N GLU A 407 -4.51 -22.49 0.02
CA GLU A 407 -3.29 -22.50 -0.81
C GLU A 407 -2.99 -23.89 -1.39
N MET A 408 -3.34 -24.96 -0.69
CA MET A 408 -3.31 -26.31 -1.23
C MET A 408 -4.30 -26.50 -2.38
N MET A 409 -5.49 -25.90 -2.31
CA MET A 409 -6.46 -25.87 -3.44
C MET A 409 -5.92 -25.09 -4.62
N GLU A 410 -5.36 -23.90 -4.37
CA GLU A 410 -4.74 -23.08 -5.41
C GLU A 410 -3.64 -23.88 -6.14
N ALA A 411 -2.74 -24.52 -5.42
CA ALA A 411 -1.68 -25.32 -6.02
C ALA A 411 -2.20 -26.43 -6.96
N ARG A 412 -3.39 -26.99 -6.69
CA ARG A 412 -4.01 -28.02 -7.54
C ARG A 412 -4.45 -27.51 -8.90
N VAL A 413 -4.76 -26.24 -9.02
CA VAL A 413 -5.26 -25.61 -10.26
C VAL A 413 -4.21 -24.72 -10.92
N ASP A 414 -3.15 -24.35 -10.20
CA ASP A 414 -2.08 -23.51 -10.71
C ASP A 414 -1.32 -24.24 -11.84
N ALA A 415 -1.25 -23.60 -13.00
CA ALA A 415 -0.60 -24.14 -14.20
C ALA A 415 0.90 -24.45 -14.02
N VAL A 416 1.57 -23.75 -13.09
CA VAL A 416 2.99 -23.99 -12.80
C VAL A 416 3.26 -25.40 -12.25
N PHE A 417 2.23 -26.10 -11.75
CA PHE A 417 2.30 -27.48 -11.25
C PHE A 417 1.61 -28.50 -12.16
N ASP A 418 1.34 -28.19 -13.42
CA ASP A 418 0.68 -29.11 -14.37
C ASP A 418 1.40 -30.44 -14.45
N SER A 419 2.74 -30.44 -14.42
CA SER A 419 3.55 -31.64 -14.44
C SER A 419 3.35 -32.56 -13.22
N LEU A 420 2.82 -32.02 -12.12
CA LEU A 420 2.59 -32.73 -10.85
C LEU A 420 1.12 -33.09 -10.61
N ARG A 421 0.18 -32.66 -11.43
CA ARG A 421 -1.27 -32.82 -11.17
C ARG A 421 -1.73 -34.26 -10.96
N LYS A 422 -1.04 -35.23 -11.56
CA LYS A 422 -1.33 -36.69 -11.42
C LYS A 422 -0.38 -37.39 -10.48
N ASP A 423 0.55 -36.67 -9.88
CA ASP A 423 1.54 -37.22 -8.99
C ASP A 423 0.94 -37.58 -7.62
N SER A 424 1.16 -38.82 -7.17
CA SER A 424 0.56 -39.33 -5.93
C SER A 424 1.00 -38.56 -4.69
N ASP A 425 2.28 -38.15 -4.63
CA ASP A 425 2.83 -37.43 -3.48
C ASP A 425 2.33 -35.96 -3.47
N PHE A 426 2.19 -35.34 -4.65
CA PHE A 426 1.58 -34.04 -4.79
C PHE A 426 0.11 -34.05 -4.35
N LEU A 427 -0.65 -35.08 -4.78
CA LEU A 427 -2.03 -35.25 -4.38
C LEU A 427 -2.17 -35.50 -2.87
N ALA A 428 -1.27 -36.29 -2.28
CA ALA A 428 -1.23 -36.51 -0.84
C ALA A 428 -0.84 -35.23 -0.07
N LEU A 429 0.16 -34.48 -0.56
CA LEU A 429 0.64 -33.25 0.05
C LEU A 429 -0.43 -32.14 0.07
N THR A 430 -1.26 -32.08 -0.95
CA THR A 430 -2.33 -31.08 -1.12
C THR A 430 -3.70 -31.57 -0.61
N ARG A 431 -3.72 -32.59 0.25
CA ARG A 431 -4.91 -33.06 0.96
C ARG A 431 -5.20 -32.14 2.13
N ASP A 432 -6.48 -31.92 2.44
CA ASP A 432 -6.88 -31.13 3.61
C ASP A 432 -6.52 -31.84 4.94
N ALA A 433 -6.69 -31.15 6.06
CA ALA A 433 -6.37 -31.71 7.38
C ALA A 433 -7.19 -32.96 7.75
N ASP A 434 -8.38 -33.12 7.15
CA ASP A 434 -9.26 -34.30 7.35
C ASP A 434 -8.90 -35.44 6.40
N GLY A 435 -7.85 -35.26 5.59
CA GLY A 435 -7.42 -36.24 4.60
C GLY A 435 -8.26 -36.29 3.33
N ARG A 436 -9.18 -35.35 3.13
CA ARG A 436 -9.99 -35.25 1.91
C ARG A 436 -9.16 -34.69 0.77
N LEU A 437 -9.37 -35.21 -0.42
CA LEU A 437 -8.86 -34.62 -1.64
C LEU A 437 -9.64 -33.32 -1.93
N MET A 438 -8.94 -32.22 -1.99
CA MET A 438 -9.55 -30.98 -2.41
C MET A 438 -9.87 -31.04 -3.90
N MET A 439 -11.16 -30.83 -4.24
CA MET A 439 -11.57 -30.76 -5.64
C MET A 439 -10.94 -29.50 -6.25
N PRO A 440 -10.30 -29.59 -7.43
CA PRO A 440 -9.84 -28.41 -8.12
C PRO A 440 -11.02 -27.48 -8.37
N MET A 441 -10.88 -26.20 -8.06
CA MET A 441 -11.80 -25.19 -8.60
C MET A 441 -11.77 -25.35 -10.12
N LYS A 442 -12.95 -25.41 -10.76
CA LYS A 442 -13.02 -25.42 -12.22
C LYS A 442 -12.16 -24.25 -12.69
N SER A 443 -11.17 -24.54 -13.54
CA SER A 443 -10.44 -23.50 -14.25
C SER A 443 -11.51 -22.57 -14.86
N MET A 444 -11.52 -21.32 -14.47
CA MET A 444 -12.40 -20.36 -15.10
C MET A 444 -11.97 -20.23 -16.54
N GLY A 445 -12.82 -20.83 -17.42
CA GLY A 445 -12.87 -20.54 -18.84
C GLY A 445 -11.58 -20.70 -19.61
N SER A 446 -11.28 -21.89 -20.07
CA SER A 446 -10.67 -21.98 -21.40
C SER A 446 -11.61 -21.24 -22.37
N PRO A 447 -11.14 -20.28 -23.17
CA PRO A 447 -12.00 -19.68 -24.19
C PRO A 447 -12.45 -20.82 -25.12
N THR A 448 -13.75 -21.08 -25.12
CA THR A 448 -14.35 -21.93 -26.17
C THR A 448 -14.00 -21.27 -27.48
N SER A 449 -13.12 -21.92 -28.22
CA SER A 449 -12.88 -21.64 -29.62
C SER A 449 -14.23 -21.83 -30.34
N ASN A 450 -14.95 -20.74 -30.56
CA ASN A 450 -16.00 -20.70 -31.55
C ASN A 450 -15.33 -20.59 -32.92
N ARG A 451 -15.40 -21.67 -33.64
CA ARG A 451 -15.21 -21.70 -35.09
C ARG A 451 -16.33 -20.90 -35.79
#